data_fafbfb6dd99a3e4b1042b61d18a92b45
#
_entry.id   fafbfb6dd99a3e4b1042b61d18a92b45
#
_cell.length_a   1.000
_cell.length_b   1.000
_cell.length_c   1.000
_cell.angle_alpha   90.00
_cell.angle_beta   90.00
_cell.angle_gamma   90.00
#
_symmetry.space_group_name_H-M   'P 1'
#
loop_
_entity.id
_entity.type
_entity.pdbx_description
1 polymer ?
#
loop_
_entity_poly.entity_id
_entity_poly.type
_entity_poly.pdbx_seq_one_letter_code
_entity_poly.pdbx_strand_id
1 'polypeptide(L)'
;MKQQLKLAGLAILLSVAAGQAMAQEKIKIGVIVTLSGPAAALGQQVRDGFTLAVKDLGGKMAGRDVEVVVVDDELKPDGAVTKAKGLLERDKVDFVVGPIFSNILQAIHKPITDSKTFLISPNAGPSSYAGKNCSPFFYVTSYQNDQVHEILGKVAQDRGYKRVYLLVPNYQAGKDSVAGFKLDYKGEIVEESYMPLGSLDFQVELSKIASLKPDAVFTFMPGGMGVTLVKQYKQAGLADKIPVLSAFTVDESTLPAQQDAAIGMFGGSNWAPNLDNPPNKKFVAAYEAAYNIVPGTYAFQAYDAAMLIDSAVKAVNGDLTNKEAVTSALKKADFTSLRGGFKFNSNGYPIQDFYLTKVAKRPDGKFQTEIVEKVFENYGDRYAKDCTPAN
;
A
#
# COMPACT_ATOMS: atom_id res chain seq x y z
N MET A 1 -47.14 28.34 -79.07
CA MET A 1 -47.24 26.91 -78.79
C MET A 1 -46.23 26.60 -77.70
N LYS A 2 -46.75 26.20 -76.55
CA LYS A 2 -46.09 26.32 -75.25
C LYS A 2 -45.26 25.10 -74.93
N GLN A 3 -43.97 25.27 -74.75
CA GLN A 3 -43.09 24.28 -74.11
C GLN A 3 -43.13 24.48 -72.58
N GLN A 4 -43.50 23.42 -71.87
CA GLN A 4 -43.40 23.40 -70.39
C GLN A 4 -42.08 22.73 -70.04
N LEU A 5 -41.21 23.44 -69.39
CA LEU A 5 -40.06 22.92 -68.70
C LEU A 5 -40.49 22.29 -67.35
N LYS A 6 -40.21 21.02 -67.24
CA LYS A 6 -40.30 20.32 -65.93
C LYS A 6 -38.98 20.44 -65.20
N LEU A 7 -38.90 21.25 -64.19
CA LEU A 7 -37.81 21.22 -63.18
C LEU A 7 -38.00 20.06 -62.22
N ALA A 8 -37.12 19.06 -62.33
CA ALA A 8 -37.02 18.02 -61.34
C ALA A 8 -36.12 18.49 -60.22
N GLY A 9 -36.71 18.80 -59.07
CA GLY A 9 -35.97 19.10 -57.81
C GLY A 9 -35.34 17.86 -57.22
N LEU A 10 -34.01 17.80 -57.21
CA LEU A 10 -33.23 16.76 -56.54
C LEU A 10 -33.13 17.14 -55.04
N ALA A 11 -33.98 16.58 -54.20
CA ALA A 11 -33.89 16.72 -52.76
C ALA A 11 -32.77 15.79 -52.25
N ILE A 12 -31.58 16.35 -51.96
CA ILE A 12 -30.50 15.65 -51.25
C ILE A 12 -30.88 15.63 -49.80
N LEU A 13 -31.36 14.48 -49.34
CA LEU A 13 -31.49 14.14 -47.93
C LEU A 13 -30.08 13.91 -47.34
N LEU A 14 -29.52 14.99 -46.76
CA LEU A 14 -28.39 14.86 -45.85
C LEU A 14 -28.90 14.20 -44.56
N SER A 15 -28.81 12.87 -44.46
CA SER A 15 -28.93 12.16 -43.22
C SER A 15 -27.70 12.49 -42.36
N VAL A 16 -27.83 13.49 -41.51
CA VAL A 16 -26.92 13.72 -40.41
C VAL A 16 -27.11 12.55 -39.45
N ALA A 17 -26.25 11.54 -39.62
CA ALA A 17 -26.04 10.52 -38.60
C ALA A 17 -25.35 11.23 -37.42
N ALA A 18 -26.14 11.86 -36.56
CA ALA A 18 -25.72 12.25 -35.24
C ALA A 18 -25.43 10.95 -34.50
N GLY A 19 -24.21 10.44 -34.61
CA GLY A 19 -23.68 9.43 -33.73
C GLY A 19 -23.79 10.02 -32.33
N GLN A 20 -24.84 9.62 -31.60
CA GLN A 20 -24.87 9.81 -30.16
C GLN A 20 -23.63 9.05 -29.64
N ALA A 21 -22.55 9.78 -29.37
CA ALA A 21 -21.49 9.28 -28.54
C ALA A 21 -22.16 9.00 -27.20
N MET A 22 -22.60 7.75 -27.01
CA MET A 22 -23.00 7.26 -25.70
C MET A 22 -21.84 7.60 -24.79
N ALA A 23 -22.05 8.51 -23.86
CA ALA A 23 -21.04 8.85 -22.86
C ALA A 23 -20.66 7.53 -22.21
N GLN A 24 -19.43 7.09 -22.48
CA GLN A 24 -18.96 5.80 -21.94
C GLN A 24 -19.02 5.94 -20.42
N GLU A 25 -19.64 4.97 -19.73
CA GLU A 25 -19.78 4.98 -18.28
C GLU A 25 -18.42 5.22 -17.61
N LYS A 26 -18.40 5.99 -16.52
CA LYS A 26 -17.18 6.28 -15.77
C LYS A 26 -16.56 4.98 -15.24
N ILE A 27 -15.25 5.00 -15.06
CA ILE A 27 -14.57 3.98 -14.24
C ILE A 27 -14.77 4.38 -12.78
N LYS A 28 -15.40 3.55 -11.98
CA LYS A 28 -15.67 3.82 -10.57
C LYS A 28 -14.71 3.03 -9.68
N ILE A 29 -13.99 3.72 -8.80
CA ILE A 29 -13.01 3.13 -7.92
C ILE A 29 -13.36 3.49 -6.47
N GLY A 30 -13.65 2.49 -5.65
CA GLY A 30 -13.82 2.66 -4.21
C GLY A 30 -12.47 2.65 -3.52
N VAL A 31 -12.19 3.64 -2.68
CA VAL A 31 -10.99 3.67 -1.84
C VAL A 31 -11.41 3.53 -0.38
N ILE A 32 -11.12 2.38 0.24
CA ILE A 32 -11.43 2.08 1.63
C ILE A 32 -10.17 2.11 2.47
N VAL A 33 -10.05 3.09 3.37
CA VAL A 33 -8.85 3.34 4.17
C VAL A 33 -9.19 3.97 5.50
N THR A 34 -8.28 3.89 6.48
CA THR A 34 -8.45 4.50 7.81
C THR A 34 -8.12 5.99 7.75
N LEU A 35 -9.13 6.86 7.86
CA LEU A 35 -8.96 8.32 7.79
C LEU A 35 -9.23 9.03 9.12
N SER A 36 -9.59 8.30 10.15
CA SER A 36 -9.88 8.81 11.49
C SER A 36 -9.00 8.16 12.56
N GLY A 37 -8.94 8.78 13.75
CA GLY A 37 -8.18 8.30 14.89
C GLY A 37 -6.65 8.39 14.71
N PRO A 38 -5.88 7.73 15.60
CA PRO A 38 -4.40 7.82 15.62
C PRO A 38 -3.70 7.30 14.36
N ALA A 39 -4.39 6.52 13.52
CA ALA A 39 -3.85 5.97 12.28
C ALA A 39 -4.22 6.79 11.02
N ALA A 40 -4.92 7.92 11.16
CA ALA A 40 -5.45 8.70 10.04
C ALA A 40 -4.38 9.14 9.03
N ALA A 41 -3.17 9.47 9.49
CA ALA A 41 -2.07 9.88 8.61
C ALA A 41 -1.71 8.83 7.55
N LEU A 42 -1.86 7.54 7.86
CA LEU A 42 -1.61 6.44 6.93
C LEU A 42 -2.63 6.45 5.78
N GLY A 43 -3.92 6.58 6.12
CA GLY A 43 -5.00 6.66 5.14
C GLY A 43 -4.96 7.92 4.29
N GLN A 44 -4.55 9.02 4.87
CA GLN A 44 -4.33 10.26 4.12
C GLN A 44 -3.28 10.07 3.03
N GLN A 45 -2.15 9.44 3.35
CA GLN A 45 -1.12 9.16 2.35
C GLN A 45 -1.61 8.22 1.24
N VAL A 46 -2.38 7.18 1.55
CA VAL A 46 -2.99 6.30 0.54
C VAL A 46 -3.94 7.09 -0.36
N ARG A 47 -4.88 7.85 0.23
CA ARG A 47 -5.83 8.67 -0.52
C ARG A 47 -5.11 9.67 -1.42
N ASP A 48 -4.12 10.37 -0.89
CA ASP A 48 -3.42 11.44 -1.56
C ASP A 48 -2.54 10.89 -2.70
N GLY A 49 -1.84 9.79 -2.48
CA GLY A 49 -1.06 9.11 -3.51
C GLY A 49 -1.93 8.59 -4.66
N PHE A 50 -3.06 7.99 -4.35
CA PHE A 50 -4.02 7.53 -5.36
C PHE A 50 -4.63 8.71 -6.14
N THR A 51 -5.03 9.76 -5.44
CA THR A 51 -5.60 10.97 -6.06
C THR A 51 -4.60 11.67 -6.97
N LEU A 52 -3.34 11.75 -6.56
CA LEU A 52 -2.27 12.32 -7.39
C LEU A 52 -2.09 11.53 -8.69
N ALA A 53 -2.08 10.19 -8.61
CA ALA A 53 -1.98 9.34 -9.80
C ALA A 53 -3.16 9.56 -10.76
N VAL A 54 -4.39 9.59 -10.26
CA VAL A 54 -5.57 9.88 -11.08
C VAL A 54 -5.49 11.27 -11.72
N LYS A 55 -4.98 12.27 -11.01
CA LYS A 55 -4.73 13.61 -11.55
C LYS A 55 -3.67 13.59 -12.65
N ASP A 56 -2.56 12.88 -12.46
CA ASP A 56 -1.48 12.75 -13.45
C ASP A 56 -1.97 12.04 -14.72
N LEU A 57 -2.96 11.15 -14.60
CA LEU A 57 -3.67 10.52 -15.72
C LEU A 57 -4.72 11.44 -16.38
N GLY A 58 -4.85 12.69 -15.95
CA GLY A 58 -5.84 13.65 -16.46
C GLY A 58 -7.28 13.32 -16.06
N GLY A 59 -7.48 12.57 -14.98
CA GLY A 59 -8.80 12.16 -14.50
C GLY A 59 -9.46 11.06 -15.34
N LYS A 60 -8.68 10.35 -16.20
CA LYS A 60 -9.21 9.38 -17.17
C LYS A 60 -8.36 8.10 -17.20
N MET A 61 -9.02 6.98 -17.48
CA MET A 61 -8.40 5.69 -17.81
C MET A 61 -9.03 5.14 -19.09
N ALA A 62 -8.21 4.81 -20.10
CA ALA A 62 -8.66 4.43 -21.45
C ALA A 62 -9.72 5.40 -22.05
N GLY A 63 -9.54 6.70 -21.82
CA GLY A 63 -10.46 7.75 -22.30
C GLY A 63 -11.75 7.93 -21.49
N ARG A 64 -12.08 7.03 -20.55
CA ARG A 64 -13.23 7.13 -19.65
C ARG A 64 -12.90 7.96 -18.42
N ASP A 65 -13.82 8.81 -17.99
CA ASP A 65 -13.68 9.58 -16.74
C ASP A 65 -13.58 8.63 -15.53
N VAL A 66 -12.73 8.98 -14.57
CA VAL A 66 -12.59 8.25 -13.31
C VAL A 66 -13.40 8.92 -12.22
N GLU A 67 -14.18 8.13 -11.48
CA GLU A 67 -14.88 8.54 -10.27
C GLU A 67 -14.29 7.79 -9.08
N VAL A 68 -13.76 8.51 -8.09
CA VAL A 68 -13.18 7.93 -6.88
C VAL A 68 -14.12 8.15 -5.71
N VAL A 69 -14.56 7.05 -5.08
CA VAL A 69 -15.41 7.07 -3.87
C VAL A 69 -14.56 6.68 -2.68
N VAL A 70 -14.23 7.65 -1.82
CA VAL A 70 -13.39 7.42 -0.63
C VAL A 70 -14.27 7.16 0.59
N VAL A 71 -13.98 6.10 1.33
CA VAL A 71 -14.68 5.75 2.58
C VAL A 71 -13.68 5.46 3.71
N ASP A 72 -14.01 5.93 4.90
CA ASP A 72 -13.25 5.71 6.12
C ASP A 72 -13.68 4.39 6.78
N ASP A 73 -12.76 3.45 6.97
CA ASP A 73 -13.00 2.19 7.67
C ASP A 73 -12.96 2.33 9.21
N GLU A 74 -12.52 3.49 9.70
CA GLU A 74 -12.40 3.83 11.13
C GLU A 74 -11.58 2.80 11.94
N LEU A 75 -10.78 1.96 11.27
CA LEU A 75 -10.08 0.80 11.84
C LEU A 75 -11.04 -0.21 12.51
N LYS A 76 -12.32 -0.27 12.06
CA LYS A 76 -13.36 -1.15 12.60
C LYS A 76 -13.76 -2.20 11.55
N PRO A 77 -13.46 -3.50 11.75
CA PRO A 77 -13.77 -4.56 10.79
C PRO A 77 -15.25 -4.60 10.36
N ASP A 78 -16.19 -4.53 11.30
CA ASP A 78 -17.62 -4.58 10.99
C ASP A 78 -18.09 -3.34 10.22
N GLY A 79 -17.56 -2.16 10.58
CA GLY A 79 -17.80 -0.93 9.86
C GLY A 79 -17.27 -1.00 8.42
N ALA A 80 -16.07 -1.55 8.26
CA ALA A 80 -15.45 -1.75 6.95
C ALA A 80 -16.27 -2.68 6.04
N VAL A 81 -16.84 -3.77 6.58
CA VAL A 81 -17.76 -4.65 5.82
C VAL A 81 -18.98 -3.87 5.33
N THR A 82 -19.58 -3.05 6.17
CA THR A 82 -20.72 -2.20 5.79
C THR A 82 -20.35 -1.20 4.69
N LYS A 83 -19.18 -0.56 4.80
CA LYS A 83 -18.66 0.37 3.78
C LYS A 83 -18.36 -0.34 2.47
N ALA A 84 -17.74 -1.51 2.53
CA ALA A 84 -17.45 -2.34 1.34
C ALA A 84 -18.74 -2.73 0.60
N LYS A 85 -19.78 -3.18 1.32
CA LYS A 85 -21.10 -3.45 0.73
C LYS A 85 -21.70 -2.20 0.05
N GLY A 86 -21.59 -1.03 0.68
CA GLY A 86 -22.01 0.24 0.08
C GLY A 86 -21.31 0.53 -1.25
N LEU A 87 -20.00 0.33 -1.32
CA LEU A 87 -19.22 0.49 -2.55
C LEU A 87 -19.67 -0.49 -3.65
N LEU A 88 -19.99 -1.74 -3.30
CA LEU A 88 -20.39 -2.77 -4.25
C LEU A 88 -21.84 -2.61 -4.74
N GLU A 89 -22.79 -2.39 -3.83
CA GLU A 89 -24.23 -2.48 -4.11
C GLU A 89 -24.81 -1.13 -4.53
N ARG A 90 -24.47 -0.05 -3.82
CA ARG A 90 -24.98 1.30 -4.08
C ARG A 90 -24.15 2.01 -5.15
N ASP A 91 -22.82 2.06 -4.95
CA ASP A 91 -21.92 2.84 -5.80
C ASP A 91 -21.50 2.06 -7.05
N LYS A 92 -21.59 0.71 -7.00
CA LYS A 92 -21.29 -0.22 -8.09
C LYS A 92 -19.89 0.03 -8.65
N VAL A 93 -18.89 0.00 -7.77
CA VAL A 93 -17.50 0.26 -8.16
C VAL A 93 -16.91 -0.90 -8.97
N ASP A 94 -16.06 -0.57 -9.93
CA ASP A 94 -15.34 -1.54 -10.77
C ASP A 94 -14.15 -2.16 -10.05
N PHE A 95 -13.49 -1.36 -9.20
CA PHE A 95 -12.34 -1.74 -8.40
C PHE A 95 -12.51 -1.22 -6.97
N VAL A 96 -11.92 -1.95 -6.00
CA VAL A 96 -11.73 -1.47 -4.63
C VAL A 96 -10.24 -1.39 -4.35
N VAL A 97 -9.78 -0.24 -3.85
CA VAL A 97 -8.40 0.01 -3.42
C VAL A 97 -8.36 0.16 -1.90
N GLY A 98 -7.47 -0.55 -1.24
CA GLY A 98 -7.38 -0.62 0.21
C GLY A 98 -7.33 -2.07 0.70
N PRO A 99 -7.38 -2.28 2.02
CA PRO A 99 -7.21 -1.32 3.11
C PRO A 99 -5.74 -1.16 3.54
N ILE A 100 -5.53 -0.48 4.67
CA ILE A 100 -4.20 -0.37 5.30
C ILE A 100 -3.94 -1.55 6.23
N PHE A 101 -4.90 -1.90 7.07
CA PHE A 101 -4.72 -2.88 8.15
C PHE A 101 -5.20 -4.27 7.75
N SER A 102 -4.42 -5.30 8.14
CA SER A 102 -4.71 -6.69 7.77
C SER A 102 -5.99 -7.24 8.39
N ASN A 103 -6.40 -6.78 9.59
CA ASN A 103 -7.68 -7.16 10.19
C ASN A 103 -8.88 -6.58 9.41
N ILE A 104 -8.73 -5.40 8.82
CA ILE A 104 -9.74 -4.83 7.92
C ILE A 104 -9.77 -5.63 6.62
N LEU A 105 -8.60 -5.93 6.02
CA LEU A 105 -8.55 -6.76 4.82
C LEU A 105 -9.22 -8.12 5.03
N GLN A 106 -8.95 -8.78 6.16
CA GLN A 106 -9.57 -10.07 6.49
C GLN A 106 -11.10 -10.00 6.53
N ALA A 107 -11.67 -8.86 6.97
CA ALA A 107 -13.11 -8.68 7.02
C ALA A 107 -13.74 -8.43 5.62
N ILE A 108 -13.06 -7.65 4.76
CA ILE A 108 -13.64 -7.22 3.47
C ILE A 108 -13.20 -8.06 2.26
N HIS A 109 -12.14 -8.87 2.38
CA HIS A 109 -11.58 -9.63 1.27
C HIS A 109 -12.64 -10.53 0.61
N LYS A 110 -13.27 -11.42 1.38
CA LYS A 110 -14.25 -12.35 0.85
C LYS A 110 -15.48 -11.67 0.25
N PRO A 111 -16.15 -10.70 0.94
CA PRO A 111 -17.27 -9.97 0.34
C PRO A 111 -16.96 -9.32 -1.01
N ILE A 112 -15.75 -8.74 -1.17
CA ILE A 112 -15.35 -8.07 -2.40
C ILE A 112 -15.00 -9.08 -3.50
N THR A 113 -14.18 -10.08 -3.20
CA THR A 113 -13.73 -11.05 -4.21
C THR A 113 -14.84 -12.00 -4.68
N ASP A 114 -15.77 -12.39 -3.79
CA ASP A 114 -16.95 -13.19 -4.15
C ASP A 114 -17.89 -12.42 -5.09
N SER A 115 -17.94 -11.10 -5.00
CA SER A 115 -18.70 -10.26 -5.96
C SER A 115 -18.03 -10.14 -7.33
N LYS A 116 -16.85 -10.76 -7.51
CA LYS A 116 -15.98 -10.63 -8.69
C LYS A 116 -15.54 -9.18 -8.97
N THR A 117 -15.45 -8.38 -7.92
CA THR A 117 -14.83 -7.05 -7.96
C THR A 117 -13.34 -7.18 -7.58
N PHE A 118 -12.48 -6.50 -8.34
CA PHE A 118 -11.04 -6.54 -8.08
C PHE A 118 -10.69 -5.72 -6.85
N LEU A 119 -9.99 -6.35 -5.90
CA LEU A 119 -9.44 -5.72 -4.70
C LEU A 119 -7.94 -5.53 -4.86
N ILE A 120 -7.50 -4.29 -4.90
CA ILE A 120 -6.09 -3.92 -4.99
C ILE A 120 -5.64 -3.38 -3.64
N SER A 121 -4.81 -4.14 -2.92
CA SER A 121 -4.29 -3.70 -1.62
C SER A 121 -3.00 -2.89 -1.80
N PRO A 122 -3.01 -1.59 -1.45
CA PRO A 122 -1.81 -0.77 -1.47
C PRO A 122 -0.98 -0.87 -0.18
N ASN A 123 -1.38 -1.72 0.79
CA ASN A 123 -0.62 -1.92 2.02
C ASN A 123 -0.80 -3.30 2.64
N ALA A 124 -2.00 -3.66 3.09
CA ALA A 124 -2.22 -4.94 3.77
C ALA A 124 -1.90 -6.13 2.87
N GLY A 125 -0.90 -6.91 3.25
CA GLY A 125 -0.46 -8.12 2.53
C GLY A 125 -0.33 -9.35 3.43
N PRO A 126 -1.40 -9.77 4.18
CA PRO A 126 -1.29 -10.84 5.16
C PRO A 126 -0.98 -12.19 4.53
N SER A 127 -0.21 -13.00 5.26
CA SER A 127 0.16 -14.35 4.88
C SER A 127 -1.04 -15.26 4.59
N SER A 128 -2.18 -15.01 5.25
CA SER A 128 -3.41 -15.77 5.08
C SER A 128 -3.99 -15.76 3.66
N TYR A 129 -3.69 -14.74 2.85
CA TYR A 129 -4.17 -14.64 1.46
C TYR A 129 -3.05 -14.80 0.42
N ALA A 130 -1.81 -15.00 0.86
CA ALA A 130 -0.69 -15.22 -0.04
C ALA A 130 -0.57 -16.67 -0.53
N GLY A 131 -1.10 -17.63 0.24
CA GLY A 131 -1.09 -19.06 -0.07
C GLY A 131 -2.44 -19.61 -0.49
N LYS A 132 -2.91 -20.64 0.17
CA LYS A 132 -4.13 -21.43 -0.17
C LYS A 132 -5.42 -20.62 -0.33
N ASN A 133 -5.51 -19.44 0.29
CA ASN A 133 -6.67 -18.56 0.18
C ASN A 133 -6.45 -17.41 -0.84
N CYS A 134 -5.51 -17.56 -1.76
CA CYS A 134 -5.31 -16.59 -2.84
C CYS A 134 -6.55 -16.52 -3.75
N SER A 135 -6.77 -15.35 -4.34
CA SER A 135 -7.91 -15.09 -5.21
C SER A 135 -7.46 -14.42 -6.52
N PRO A 136 -8.04 -14.80 -7.68
CA PRO A 136 -7.77 -14.11 -8.94
C PRO A 136 -8.29 -12.66 -8.97
N PHE A 137 -9.08 -12.26 -7.97
CA PHE A 137 -9.62 -10.92 -7.79
C PHE A 137 -8.87 -10.11 -6.72
N PHE A 138 -7.73 -10.60 -6.21
CA PHE A 138 -6.92 -9.92 -5.20
C PHE A 138 -5.50 -9.70 -5.65
N TYR A 139 -5.04 -8.45 -5.61
CA TYR A 139 -3.68 -8.02 -5.97
C TYR A 139 -3.11 -7.09 -4.92
N VAL A 140 -1.80 -7.14 -4.71
CA VAL A 140 -1.10 -6.34 -3.72
C VAL A 140 -0.03 -5.49 -4.41
N THR A 141 -0.09 -4.17 -4.28
CA THR A 141 0.94 -3.27 -4.81
C THR A 141 1.98 -2.87 -3.77
N SER A 142 1.87 -3.42 -2.57
CA SER A 142 2.81 -3.21 -1.47
C SER A 142 3.85 -4.35 -1.37
N TYR A 143 3.58 -5.34 -0.56
CA TYR A 143 4.46 -6.45 -0.20
C TYR A 143 3.64 -7.55 0.47
N GLN A 144 4.21 -8.75 0.63
CA GLN A 144 3.68 -9.72 1.58
C GLN A 144 4.24 -9.37 2.98
N ASN A 145 3.40 -9.39 4.01
CA ASN A 145 3.71 -8.81 5.32
C ASN A 145 5.05 -9.26 5.92
N ASP A 146 5.43 -10.53 5.76
CA ASP A 146 6.68 -11.05 6.35
C ASP A 146 7.91 -10.34 5.80
N GLN A 147 7.92 -9.97 4.51
CA GLN A 147 9.12 -9.61 3.75
C GLN A 147 9.84 -8.37 4.29
N VAL A 148 9.12 -7.32 4.65
CA VAL A 148 9.73 -6.08 5.19
C VAL A 148 10.31 -6.28 6.59
N HIS A 149 9.87 -7.29 7.30
CA HIS A 149 10.34 -7.64 8.64
C HIS A 149 11.47 -8.69 8.59
N GLU A 150 11.48 -9.53 7.56
CA GLU A 150 12.58 -10.45 7.25
C GLU A 150 13.89 -9.71 7.02
N ILE A 151 13.87 -8.55 6.33
CA ILE A 151 15.01 -7.63 6.20
C ILE A 151 15.66 -7.39 7.58
N LEU A 152 14.85 -7.07 8.58
CA LEU A 152 15.32 -6.69 9.89
C LEU A 152 15.85 -7.88 10.69
N GLY A 153 15.30 -9.06 10.48
CA GLY A 153 15.82 -10.32 11.01
C GLY A 153 17.21 -10.63 10.45
N LYS A 154 17.36 -10.50 9.12
CA LYS A 154 18.65 -10.65 8.46
C LYS A 154 19.67 -9.60 8.93
N VAL A 155 19.29 -8.34 9.00
CA VAL A 155 20.16 -7.26 9.49
C VAL A 155 20.57 -7.50 10.94
N ALA A 156 19.67 -7.95 11.82
CA ALA A 156 19.99 -8.28 13.20
C ALA A 156 21.01 -9.43 13.28
N GLN A 157 20.83 -10.45 12.45
CA GLN A 157 21.76 -11.57 12.34
C GLN A 157 23.14 -11.14 11.84
N ASP A 158 23.20 -10.40 10.73
CA ASP A 158 24.43 -9.95 10.09
C ASP A 158 25.23 -8.97 10.98
N ARG A 159 24.55 -8.17 11.80
CA ARG A 159 25.18 -7.27 12.79
C ARG A 159 25.60 -7.97 14.07
N GLY A 160 25.32 -9.27 14.21
CA GLY A 160 25.71 -10.06 15.37
C GLY A 160 24.96 -9.74 16.66
N TYR A 161 23.75 -9.16 16.56
CA TYR A 161 22.87 -9.01 17.71
C TYR A 161 22.46 -10.39 18.22
N LYS A 162 22.85 -10.72 19.44
CA LYS A 162 22.64 -12.06 20.01
C LYS A 162 21.30 -12.16 20.74
N ARG A 163 20.82 -11.06 21.30
CA ARG A 163 19.62 -10.98 22.13
C ARG A 163 18.71 -9.87 21.66
N VAL A 164 17.53 -10.20 21.15
CA VAL A 164 16.56 -9.22 20.61
C VAL A 164 15.23 -9.32 21.34
N TYR A 165 14.66 -8.16 21.67
CA TYR A 165 13.31 -8.01 22.20
C TYR A 165 12.35 -7.72 21.04
N LEU A 166 11.23 -8.45 20.93
CA LEU A 166 10.21 -8.22 19.91
C LEU A 166 8.99 -7.52 20.52
N LEU A 167 8.55 -6.40 19.95
CA LEU A 167 7.41 -5.62 20.42
C LEU A 167 6.50 -5.25 19.24
N VAL A 168 5.32 -5.88 19.16
CA VAL A 168 4.41 -5.77 18.00
C VAL A 168 2.95 -5.68 18.43
N PRO A 169 2.04 -5.16 17.58
CA PRO A 169 0.62 -5.16 17.88
C PRO A 169 -0.01 -6.53 17.66
N ASN A 170 -0.99 -6.87 18.51
CA ASN A 170 -1.67 -8.17 18.51
C ASN A 170 -2.77 -8.24 17.44
N TYR A 171 -2.37 -8.37 16.18
CA TYR A 171 -3.25 -8.67 15.04
C TYR A 171 -2.45 -9.40 13.95
N GLN A 172 -3.08 -9.72 12.81
CA GLN A 172 -2.42 -10.56 11.78
C GLN A 172 -1.06 -10.02 11.33
N ALA A 173 -0.96 -8.72 11.00
CA ALA A 173 0.31 -8.17 10.54
C ALA A 173 1.39 -8.16 11.64
N GLY A 174 1.02 -8.01 12.92
CA GLY A 174 1.97 -8.14 14.03
C GLY A 174 2.51 -9.57 14.14
N LYS A 175 1.66 -10.58 13.95
CA LYS A 175 2.09 -11.98 13.92
C LYS A 175 2.97 -12.30 12.71
N ASP A 176 2.59 -11.81 11.54
CA ASP A 176 3.39 -11.92 10.32
C ASP A 176 4.76 -11.24 10.48
N SER A 177 4.82 -10.09 11.17
CA SER A 177 6.08 -9.37 11.41
C SER A 177 7.06 -10.18 12.26
N VAL A 178 6.58 -10.82 13.31
CA VAL A 178 7.40 -11.73 14.13
C VAL A 178 7.83 -12.95 13.33
N ALA A 179 6.92 -13.53 12.54
CA ALA A 179 7.25 -14.67 11.67
C ALA A 179 8.35 -14.30 10.65
N GLY A 180 8.21 -13.12 9.99
CA GLY A 180 9.20 -12.62 9.05
C GLY A 180 10.56 -12.39 9.71
N PHE A 181 10.60 -11.67 10.83
CA PHE A 181 11.85 -11.43 11.56
C PHE A 181 12.60 -12.73 11.90
N LYS A 182 11.88 -13.75 12.35
CA LYS A 182 12.46 -15.04 12.75
C LYS A 182 12.98 -15.90 11.59
N LEU A 183 12.68 -15.57 10.35
CA LEU A 183 13.16 -16.35 9.19
C LEU A 183 14.67 -16.40 9.14
N ASP A 184 15.31 -15.25 9.22
CA ASP A 184 16.75 -15.10 9.09
C ASP A 184 17.47 -14.86 10.43
N TYR A 185 16.76 -14.44 11.47
CA TYR A 185 17.35 -14.27 12.79
C TYR A 185 17.39 -15.59 13.57
N LYS A 186 18.60 -15.98 14.05
CA LYS A 186 18.87 -17.23 14.77
C LYS A 186 19.38 -17.00 16.20
N GLY A 187 19.45 -15.74 16.63
CA GLY A 187 19.80 -15.37 18.00
C GLY A 187 18.68 -15.63 19.00
N GLU A 188 18.91 -15.24 20.24
CA GLU A 188 17.92 -15.36 21.32
C GLU A 188 16.84 -14.28 21.20
N ILE A 189 15.57 -14.68 21.23
CA ILE A 189 14.44 -13.78 21.45
C ILE A 189 14.19 -13.74 22.97
N VAL A 190 14.58 -12.61 23.60
CA VAL A 190 14.49 -12.48 25.05
C VAL A 190 13.05 -12.27 25.55
N GLU A 191 12.19 -11.74 24.71
CA GLU A 191 10.75 -11.54 24.96
C GLU A 191 10.01 -11.28 23.65
N GLU A 192 8.77 -11.78 23.54
CA GLU A 192 7.80 -11.41 22.51
C GLU A 192 6.61 -10.74 23.17
N SER A 193 6.49 -9.43 23.03
CA SER A 193 5.38 -8.65 23.57
C SER A 193 4.38 -8.26 22.49
N TYR A 194 3.12 -8.63 22.69
CA TYR A 194 2.01 -8.31 21.81
C TYR A 194 1.09 -7.29 22.46
N MET A 195 1.04 -6.06 21.90
CA MET A 195 0.22 -4.98 22.40
C MET A 195 -1.16 -4.97 21.74
N PRO A 196 -2.24 -4.60 22.43
CA PRO A 196 -3.50 -4.33 21.74
C PRO A 196 -3.32 -3.33 20.62
N LEU A 197 -3.94 -3.57 19.45
CA LEU A 197 -3.90 -2.62 18.34
C LEU A 197 -4.53 -1.29 18.77
N GLY A 198 -3.79 -0.20 18.58
CA GLY A 198 -4.19 1.15 19.01
C GLY A 198 -3.66 1.56 20.40
N SER A 199 -2.88 0.72 21.09
CA SER A 199 -2.24 1.09 22.37
C SER A 199 -1.33 2.31 22.22
N LEU A 200 -1.40 3.22 23.21
CA LEU A 200 -0.59 4.44 23.26
C LEU A 200 0.24 4.55 24.55
N ASP A 201 0.35 3.48 25.33
CA ASP A 201 1.19 3.41 26.51
C ASP A 201 2.08 2.17 26.47
N PHE A 202 3.39 2.38 26.59
CA PHE A 202 4.44 1.36 26.49
C PHE A 202 5.35 1.31 27.72
N GLN A 203 4.98 1.95 28.82
CA GLN A 203 5.84 2.07 30.00
C GLN A 203 6.26 0.72 30.58
N VAL A 204 5.36 -0.26 30.58
CA VAL A 204 5.64 -1.62 31.06
C VAL A 204 6.69 -2.30 30.19
N GLU A 205 6.52 -2.24 28.87
CA GLU A 205 7.43 -2.85 27.91
C GLU A 205 8.79 -2.15 27.92
N LEU A 206 8.82 -0.83 28.01
CA LEU A 206 10.07 -0.05 28.13
C LEU A 206 10.84 -0.40 29.42
N SER A 207 10.14 -0.61 30.53
CA SER A 207 10.74 -1.06 31.80
C SER A 207 11.34 -2.46 31.66
N LYS A 208 10.66 -3.39 30.96
CA LYS A 208 11.18 -4.73 30.66
C LYS A 208 12.42 -4.65 29.78
N ILE A 209 12.38 -3.85 28.69
CA ILE A 209 13.53 -3.65 27.79
C ILE A 209 14.74 -3.12 28.57
N ALA A 210 14.54 -2.12 29.43
CA ALA A 210 15.60 -1.56 30.29
C ALA A 210 16.20 -2.60 31.23
N SER A 211 15.38 -3.50 31.79
CA SER A 211 15.80 -4.59 32.69
C SER A 211 16.54 -5.71 31.96
N LEU A 212 15.99 -6.18 30.83
CA LEU A 212 16.52 -7.30 30.05
C LEU A 212 17.78 -6.93 29.26
N LYS A 213 17.98 -5.65 28.94
CA LYS A 213 19.11 -5.10 28.19
C LYS A 213 19.43 -5.91 26.93
N PRO A 214 18.48 -6.01 25.99
CA PRO A 214 18.74 -6.69 24.72
C PRO A 214 19.76 -5.90 23.88
N ASP A 215 20.38 -6.57 22.90
CA ASP A 215 21.30 -5.90 21.95
C ASP A 215 20.53 -5.00 20.96
N ALA A 216 19.26 -5.33 20.68
CA ALA A 216 18.37 -4.53 19.85
C ALA A 216 16.89 -4.80 20.21
N VAL A 217 16.02 -3.84 19.84
CA VAL A 217 14.58 -4.02 19.85
C VAL A 217 14.07 -4.06 18.42
N PHE A 218 13.39 -5.15 18.05
CA PHE A 218 12.59 -5.20 16.84
C PHE A 218 11.17 -4.74 17.16
N THR A 219 10.61 -3.85 16.36
CA THR A 219 9.25 -3.38 16.54
C THR A 219 8.53 -3.11 15.22
N PHE A 220 7.22 -3.26 15.26
CA PHE A 220 6.28 -2.84 14.23
C PHE A 220 5.10 -2.14 14.91
N MET A 221 5.07 -0.82 14.91
CA MET A 221 4.01 -0.01 15.55
C MET A 221 3.53 1.07 14.58
N PRO A 222 2.48 0.81 13.77
CA PRO A 222 2.04 1.74 12.74
C PRO A 222 1.30 2.96 13.31
N GLY A 223 1.46 4.11 12.65
CA GLY A 223 0.72 5.33 12.96
C GLY A 223 0.98 5.87 14.38
N GLY A 224 -0.09 6.25 15.08
CA GLY A 224 -0.01 6.83 16.44
C GLY A 224 0.69 5.95 17.47
N MET A 225 0.61 4.61 17.33
CA MET A 225 1.38 3.69 18.18
C MET A 225 2.88 3.94 18.04
N GLY A 226 3.38 4.05 16.79
CA GLY A 226 4.78 4.33 16.50
C GLY A 226 5.22 5.70 16.99
N VAL A 227 4.38 6.72 16.80
CA VAL A 227 4.65 8.07 17.32
C VAL A 227 4.87 8.05 18.82
N THR A 228 3.98 7.38 19.53
CA THR A 228 4.04 7.32 21.01
C THR A 228 5.22 6.46 21.50
N LEU A 229 5.42 5.28 20.89
CA LEU A 229 6.53 4.39 21.26
C LEU A 229 7.88 5.11 21.12
N VAL A 230 8.15 5.75 19.98
CA VAL A 230 9.42 6.42 19.70
C VAL A 230 9.68 7.55 20.70
N LYS A 231 8.66 8.35 21.01
CA LYS A 231 8.77 9.42 22.02
C LYS A 231 9.05 8.86 23.41
N GLN A 232 8.30 7.87 23.85
CA GLN A 232 8.49 7.23 25.17
C GLN A 232 9.85 6.51 25.24
N TYR A 233 10.30 5.88 24.15
CA TYR A 233 11.60 5.22 24.05
C TYR A 233 12.76 6.21 24.24
N LYS A 234 12.68 7.40 23.61
CA LYS A 234 13.65 8.49 23.81
C LYS A 234 13.59 9.05 25.23
N GLN A 235 12.39 9.28 25.77
CA GLN A 235 12.20 9.79 27.15
C GLN A 235 12.73 8.82 28.20
N ALA A 236 12.63 7.51 27.97
CA ALA A 236 13.21 6.48 28.84
C ALA A 236 14.73 6.37 28.76
N GLY A 237 15.40 7.17 27.90
CA GLY A 237 16.85 7.15 27.70
C GLY A 237 17.35 5.84 27.07
N LEU A 238 16.52 5.13 26.33
CA LEU A 238 16.86 3.87 25.67
C LEU A 238 17.40 4.08 24.26
N ALA A 239 16.99 5.15 23.58
CA ALA A 239 17.33 5.39 22.18
C ALA A 239 18.85 5.46 21.89
N ASP A 240 19.63 5.97 22.84
CA ASP A 240 21.08 6.09 22.71
C ASP A 240 21.85 4.83 23.19
N LYS A 241 21.12 3.82 23.70
CA LYS A 241 21.70 2.61 24.31
C LYS A 241 21.37 1.33 23.55
N ILE A 242 20.13 1.23 23.07
CA ILE A 242 19.60 0.01 22.45
C ILE A 242 19.01 0.41 21.10
N PRO A 243 19.57 -0.04 19.97
CA PRO A 243 19.07 0.29 18.63
C PRO A 243 17.68 -0.30 18.40
N VAL A 244 16.87 0.45 17.64
CA VAL A 244 15.55 0.01 17.18
C VAL A 244 15.63 -0.39 15.71
N LEU A 245 15.15 -1.59 15.42
CA LEU A 245 14.94 -2.13 14.08
C LEU A 245 13.43 -2.17 13.82
N SER A 246 12.93 -1.45 12.81
CA SER A 246 11.49 -1.30 12.64
C SER A 246 11.07 -1.23 11.17
N ALA A 247 9.88 -1.73 10.87
CA ALA A 247 9.16 -1.35 9.65
C ALA A 247 7.88 -0.62 10.07
N PHE A 248 7.53 0.47 9.37
CA PHE A 248 6.29 1.25 9.59
C PHE A 248 6.08 1.83 10.99
N THR A 249 7.10 1.88 11.82
CA THR A 249 7.09 2.62 13.09
C THR A 249 7.71 4.00 12.89
N VAL A 250 8.73 4.06 12.02
CA VAL A 250 9.43 5.27 11.62
C VAL A 250 9.39 5.37 10.10
N ASP A 251 8.41 6.07 9.59
CA ASP A 251 8.22 6.36 8.17
C ASP A 251 7.67 7.79 7.98
N GLU A 252 7.53 8.23 6.75
CA GLU A 252 7.12 9.59 6.41
C GLU A 252 5.71 9.97 6.93
N SER A 253 4.88 8.98 7.29
CA SER A 253 3.57 9.23 7.91
C SER A 253 3.66 9.56 9.40
N THR A 254 4.71 9.09 10.08
CA THR A 254 4.94 9.23 11.52
C THR A 254 6.03 10.25 11.86
N LEU A 255 7.04 10.38 11.00
CA LEU A 255 8.22 11.24 11.21
C LEU A 255 7.88 12.72 11.49
N PRO A 256 6.86 13.35 10.88
CA PRO A 256 6.49 14.74 11.23
C PRO A 256 6.14 14.92 12.71
N ALA A 257 5.60 13.88 13.35
CA ALA A 257 5.26 13.90 14.79
C ALA A 257 6.38 13.37 15.68
N GLN A 258 7.26 12.50 15.19
CA GLN A 258 8.39 11.93 15.93
C GLN A 258 9.61 12.85 15.94
N GLN A 259 9.84 13.55 14.83
CA GLN A 259 10.95 14.50 14.63
C GLN A 259 12.32 13.92 15.05
N ASP A 260 13.11 14.70 15.78
CA ASP A 260 14.48 14.33 16.20
C ASP A 260 14.53 13.04 17.05
N ALA A 261 13.42 12.61 17.65
CA ALA A 261 13.38 11.37 18.42
C ALA A 261 13.58 10.10 17.57
N ALA A 262 13.29 10.17 16.28
CA ALA A 262 13.43 9.05 15.35
C ALA A 262 14.78 9.03 14.60
N ILE A 263 15.57 10.10 14.64
CA ILE A 263 16.84 10.19 13.89
C ILE A 263 17.73 8.99 14.18
N GLY A 264 18.24 8.38 13.12
CA GLY A 264 19.17 7.25 13.21
C GLY A 264 18.52 5.88 13.39
N MET A 265 17.20 5.80 13.63
CA MET A 265 16.49 4.52 13.69
C MET A 265 16.45 3.85 12.31
N PHE A 266 16.55 2.51 12.30
CA PHE A 266 16.57 1.72 11.09
C PHE A 266 15.16 1.22 10.74
N GLY A 267 14.88 1.14 9.42
CA GLY A 267 13.65 0.63 8.86
C GLY A 267 13.86 -0.47 7.82
N GLY A 268 12.90 -1.37 7.69
CA GLY A 268 12.80 -2.29 6.56
C GLY A 268 11.72 -1.80 5.60
N SER A 269 12.02 -1.69 4.31
CA SER A 269 11.08 -1.15 3.32
C SER A 269 11.34 -1.70 1.92
N ASN A 270 10.32 -1.61 1.06
CA ASN A 270 10.42 -1.88 -0.37
C ASN A 270 10.65 -0.61 -1.21
N TRP A 271 10.82 0.55 -0.55
CA TRP A 271 10.98 1.85 -1.17
C TRP A 271 11.41 2.90 -0.14
N ALA A 272 12.00 4.00 -0.59
CA ALA A 272 12.19 5.23 0.18
C ALA A 272 12.16 6.46 -0.76
N PRO A 273 11.89 7.68 -0.24
CA PRO A 273 11.80 8.89 -1.07
C PRO A 273 13.05 9.16 -1.91
N ASN A 274 14.22 8.76 -1.41
CA ASN A 274 15.50 8.95 -2.09
C ASN A 274 15.85 7.86 -3.11
N LEU A 275 14.93 6.94 -3.43
CA LEU A 275 15.17 5.92 -4.45
C LEU A 275 15.50 6.57 -5.80
N ASP A 276 16.69 6.23 -6.36
CA ASP A 276 17.26 6.92 -7.49
C ASP A 276 16.76 6.38 -8.83
N ASN A 277 15.54 6.79 -9.21
CA ASN A 277 15.02 6.60 -10.56
C ASN A 277 14.14 7.80 -10.96
N PRO A 278 14.03 8.12 -12.29
CA PRO A 278 13.28 9.29 -12.75
C PRO A 278 11.80 9.30 -12.40
N PRO A 279 11.03 8.20 -12.51
CA PRO A 279 9.63 8.17 -12.08
C PRO A 279 9.45 8.54 -10.61
N ASN A 280 10.30 7.98 -9.73
CA ASN A 280 10.24 8.26 -8.30
C ASN A 280 10.55 9.72 -7.99
N LYS A 281 11.60 10.28 -8.56
CA LYS A 281 11.97 11.71 -8.38
C LYS A 281 10.82 12.64 -8.78
N LYS A 282 10.17 12.34 -9.92
CA LYS A 282 8.99 13.11 -10.37
C LYS A 282 7.82 12.99 -9.38
N PHE A 283 7.53 11.78 -8.91
CA PHE A 283 6.47 11.53 -7.95
C PHE A 283 6.71 12.28 -6.64
N VAL A 284 7.90 12.15 -6.03
CA VAL A 284 8.24 12.81 -4.77
C VAL A 284 8.07 14.32 -4.89
N ALA A 285 8.61 14.93 -5.95
CA ALA A 285 8.48 16.37 -6.19
C ALA A 285 7.01 16.80 -6.37
N ALA A 286 6.22 16.05 -7.14
CA ALA A 286 4.81 16.35 -7.36
C ALA A 286 3.97 16.20 -6.09
N TYR A 287 4.25 15.17 -5.28
CA TYR A 287 3.56 14.92 -4.02
C TYR A 287 3.86 16.03 -3.00
N GLU A 288 5.14 16.39 -2.82
CA GLU A 288 5.53 17.48 -1.93
C GLU A 288 4.94 18.83 -2.36
N ALA A 289 4.90 19.09 -3.66
CA ALA A 289 4.27 20.31 -4.20
C ALA A 289 2.74 20.36 -3.95
N ALA A 290 2.07 19.20 -4.00
CA ALA A 290 0.64 19.11 -3.81
C ALA A 290 0.22 19.14 -2.33
N TYR A 291 0.99 18.52 -1.44
CA TYR A 291 0.57 18.24 -0.06
C TYR A 291 1.51 18.83 1.01
N ASN A 292 2.65 19.41 0.62
CA ASN A 292 3.69 19.99 1.51
C ASN A 292 4.27 19.01 2.57
N ILE A 293 4.15 17.70 2.35
CA ILE A 293 4.72 16.64 3.17
C ILE A 293 5.52 15.68 2.29
N VAL A 294 6.50 14.99 2.88
CA VAL A 294 7.26 13.95 2.19
C VAL A 294 6.35 12.74 1.99
N PRO A 295 6.26 12.17 0.76
CA PRO A 295 5.50 10.94 0.55
C PRO A 295 6.18 9.77 1.24
N GLY A 296 5.39 8.89 1.84
CA GLY A 296 5.86 7.62 2.39
C GLY A 296 5.45 6.42 1.56
N THR A 297 5.75 5.24 2.10
CA THR A 297 5.40 3.96 1.46
C THR A 297 3.92 3.85 1.13
N TYR A 298 3.04 4.33 1.97
CA TYR A 298 1.58 4.30 1.73
C TYR A 298 1.17 5.11 0.50
N ALA A 299 1.81 6.27 0.29
CA ALA A 299 1.51 7.14 -0.85
C ALA A 299 1.98 6.53 -2.17
N PHE A 300 3.24 6.02 -2.24
CA PHE A 300 3.75 5.44 -3.47
C PHE A 300 3.02 4.15 -3.86
N GLN A 301 2.70 3.30 -2.89
CA GLN A 301 1.97 2.04 -3.12
C GLN A 301 0.57 2.29 -3.69
N ALA A 302 -0.09 3.36 -3.23
CA ALA A 302 -1.39 3.76 -3.73
C ALA A 302 -1.31 4.42 -5.12
N TYR A 303 -0.24 5.18 -5.39
CA TYR A 303 0.05 5.70 -6.72
C TYR A 303 0.23 4.55 -7.72
N ASP A 304 1.07 3.57 -7.38
CA ASP A 304 1.27 2.38 -8.19
C ASP A 304 -0.02 1.56 -8.38
N ALA A 305 -0.91 1.50 -7.38
CA ALA A 305 -2.21 0.84 -7.51
C ALA A 305 -3.09 1.51 -8.58
N ALA A 306 -3.12 2.85 -8.64
CA ALA A 306 -3.84 3.57 -9.69
C ALA A 306 -3.23 3.32 -11.08
N MET A 307 -1.89 3.32 -11.19
CA MET A 307 -1.18 3.05 -12.45
C MET A 307 -1.38 1.61 -12.92
N LEU A 308 -1.44 0.64 -12.02
CA LEU A 308 -1.78 -0.75 -12.31
C LEU A 308 -3.21 -0.87 -12.87
N ILE A 309 -4.18 -0.22 -12.23
CA ILE A 309 -5.57 -0.20 -12.71
C ILE A 309 -5.65 0.44 -14.09
N ASP A 310 -5.01 1.60 -14.30
CA ASP A 310 -4.97 2.27 -15.60
C ASP A 310 -4.41 1.37 -16.70
N SER A 311 -3.30 0.67 -16.43
CA SER A 311 -2.69 -0.26 -17.40
C SER A 311 -3.65 -1.40 -17.77
N ALA A 312 -4.36 -1.96 -16.79
CA ALA A 312 -5.31 -3.03 -17.02
C ALA A 312 -6.54 -2.53 -17.80
N VAL A 313 -7.10 -1.37 -17.44
CA VAL A 313 -8.23 -0.75 -18.15
C VAL A 313 -7.86 -0.43 -19.60
N LYS A 314 -6.66 0.08 -19.85
CA LYS A 314 -6.14 0.33 -21.22
C LYS A 314 -5.99 -0.95 -22.01
N ALA A 315 -5.44 -2.01 -21.42
CA ALA A 315 -5.22 -3.29 -22.08
C ALA A 315 -6.52 -3.95 -22.58
N VAL A 316 -7.64 -3.68 -21.90
CA VAL A 316 -8.97 -4.18 -22.30
C VAL A 316 -9.82 -3.12 -23.02
N ASN A 317 -9.22 -2.01 -23.47
CA ASN A 317 -9.90 -0.90 -24.14
C ASN A 317 -11.13 -0.38 -23.35
N GLY A 318 -11.06 -0.40 -22.02
CA GLY A 318 -12.11 0.05 -21.13
C GLY A 318 -13.27 -0.94 -20.93
N ASP A 319 -13.25 -2.12 -21.52
CA ASP A 319 -14.25 -3.16 -21.30
C ASP A 319 -13.92 -3.96 -20.04
N LEU A 320 -14.61 -3.65 -18.93
CA LEU A 320 -14.45 -4.30 -17.63
C LEU A 320 -15.40 -5.48 -17.41
N THR A 321 -16.24 -5.83 -18.41
CA THR A 321 -17.21 -6.93 -18.32
C THR A 321 -16.53 -8.30 -18.41
N ASN A 322 -15.49 -8.41 -19.22
CA ASN A 322 -14.69 -9.63 -19.35
C ASN A 322 -13.65 -9.72 -18.21
N LYS A 323 -14.05 -10.33 -17.11
CA LYS A 323 -13.20 -10.45 -15.90
C LYS A 323 -11.91 -11.23 -16.12
N GLU A 324 -11.89 -12.21 -17.02
CA GLU A 324 -10.68 -12.98 -17.36
C GLU A 324 -9.65 -12.12 -18.10
N ALA A 325 -10.11 -11.30 -19.03
CA ALA A 325 -9.24 -10.35 -19.74
C ALA A 325 -8.65 -9.31 -18.76
N VAL A 326 -9.46 -8.76 -17.85
CA VAL A 326 -8.99 -7.82 -16.81
C VAL A 326 -8.00 -8.49 -15.86
N THR A 327 -8.28 -9.74 -15.41
CA THR A 327 -7.35 -10.54 -14.58
C THR A 327 -6.00 -10.71 -15.28
N SER A 328 -6.02 -11.06 -16.57
CA SER A 328 -4.79 -11.25 -17.36
C SER A 328 -4.02 -9.95 -17.51
N ALA A 329 -4.70 -8.82 -17.70
CA ALA A 329 -4.10 -7.50 -17.79
C ALA A 329 -3.48 -7.05 -16.45
N LEU A 330 -4.18 -7.25 -15.33
CA LEU A 330 -3.65 -6.96 -13.99
C LEU A 330 -2.40 -7.80 -13.70
N LYS A 331 -2.42 -9.10 -14.00
CA LYS A 331 -1.26 -10.00 -13.80
C LYS A 331 -0.04 -9.58 -14.62
N LYS A 332 -0.24 -9.04 -15.82
CA LYS A 332 0.83 -8.54 -16.67
C LYS A 332 1.54 -7.33 -16.07
N ALA A 333 0.83 -6.51 -15.28
CA ALA A 333 1.34 -5.33 -14.60
C ALA A 333 2.14 -4.40 -15.53
N ASP A 334 1.56 -4.05 -16.69
CA ASP A 334 2.22 -3.27 -17.76
C ASP A 334 2.17 -1.77 -17.45
N PHE A 335 2.84 -1.36 -16.38
CA PHE A 335 2.95 0.03 -15.96
C PHE A 335 4.35 0.34 -15.43
N THR A 336 4.71 1.62 -15.40
CA THR A 336 5.97 2.08 -14.81
C THR A 336 5.80 2.30 -13.33
N SER A 337 6.32 1.36 -12.52
CA SER A 337 6.31 1.48 -11.05
C SER A 337 7.33 2.51 -10.56
N LEU A 338 6.98 3.21 -9.49
CA LEU A 338 7.88 4.16 -8.81
C LEU A 338 9.10 3.48 -8.18
N ARG A 339 9.06 2.17 -7.96
CA ARG A 339 10.18 1.38 -7.43
C ARG A 339 11.10 0.80 -8.51
N GLY A 340 10.85 1.11 -9.78
CA GLY A 340 11.57 0.54 -10.92
C GLY A 340 10.93 -0.77 -11.40
N GLY A 341 11.68 -1.87 -11.43
CA GLY A 341 11.15 -3.15 -11.88
C GLY A 341 10.03 -3.66 -10.97
N PHE A 342 8.91 -4.05 -11.59
CA PHE A 342 7.75 -4.60 -10.88
C PHE A 342 7.15 -5.78 -11.65
N LYS A 343 6.85 -6.85 -10.97
CA LYS A 343 6.07 -7.97 -11.50
C LYS A 343 5.34 -8.69 -10.37
N PHE A 344 4.23 -9.32 -10.71
CA PHE A 344 3.53 -10.18 -9.76
C PHE A 344 4.11 -11.61 -9.75
N ASN A 345 4.07 -12.22 -8.57
CA ASN A 345 4.15 -13.65 -8.38
C ASN A 345 2.79 -14.30 -8.76
N SER A 346 2.70 -15.62 -8.80
CA SER A 346 1.49 -16.37 -9.18
C SER A 346 0.25 -16.03 -8.34
N ASN A 347 0.46 -15.60 -7.10
CA ASN A 347 -0.57 -15.28 -6.11
C ASN A 347 -1.01 -13.79 -6.07
N GLY A 348 -0.55 -12.95 -7.01
CA GLY A 348 -0.90 -11.53 -7.05
C GLY A 348 -0.13 -10.65 -6.04
N TYR A 349 0.92 -11.19 -5.41
CA TYR A 349 1.87 -10.42 -4.59
C TYR A 349 3.09 -10.03 -5.41
N PRO A 350 3.78 -8.90 -5.09
CA PRO A 350 4.89 -8.44 -5.91
C PRO A 350 6.16 -9.25 -5.70
N ILE A 351 6.96 -9.34 -6.76
CA ILE A 351 8.38 -9.68 -6.73
C ILE A 351 9.13 -8.37 -6.90
N GLN A 352 9.97 -8.00 -5.93
CA GLN A 352 10.58 -6.68 -5.87
C GLN A 352 11.85 -6.67 -5.02
N ASP A 353 12.53 -5.53 -5.01
CA ASP A 353 13.68 -5.29 -4.13
C ASP A 353 13.24 -4.82 -2.75
N PHE A 354 14.06 -5.13 -1.75
CA PHE A 354 13.87 -4.70 -0.37
C PHE A 354 15.13 -4.09 0.21
N TYR A 355 14.94 -3.07 1.03
CA TYR A 355 16.00 -2.20 1.50
C TYR A 355 16.01 -2.05 3.02
N LEU A 356 17.19 -1.94 3.60
CA LEU A 356 17.37 -1.33 4.90
C LEU A 356 17.36 0.18 4.70
N THR A 357 16.58 0.87 5.50
CA THR A 357 16.50 2.33 5.53
C THR A 357 16.92 2.89 6.87
N LYS A 358 17.22 4.18 6.93
CA LYS A 358 17.55 4.91 8.16
C LYS A 358 16.90 6.28 8.12
N VAL A 359 16.39 6.70 9.27
CA VAL A 359 15.79 8.04 9.41
C VAL A 359 16.87 9.12 9.38
N ALA A 360 16.66 10.11 8.53
CA ALA A 360 17.51 11.30 8.39
C ALA A 360 16.67 12.58 8.38
N LYS A 361 17.32 13.70 8.72
CA LYS A 361 16.78 15.05 8.59
C LYS A 361 17.34 15.69 7.34
N ARG A 362 16.49 16.18 6.48
CA ARG A 362 16.85 16.86 5.24
C ARG A 362 17.34 18.31 5.52
N PRO A 363 18.08 18.94 4.59
CA PRO A 363 18.49 20.35 4.70
C PRO A 363 17.32 21.32 4.84
N ASP A 364 16.13 20.99 4.28
CA ASP A 364 14.90 21.79 4.39
C ASP A 364 14.18 21.61 5.73
N GLY A 365 14.75 20.82 6.65
CA GLY A 365 14.20 20.55 7.98
C GLY A 365 13.18 19.42 8.05
N LYS A 366 12.72 18.87 6.92
CA LYS A 366 11.85 17.70 6.88
C LYS A 366 12.58 16.43 7.24
N PHE A 367 11.86 15.43 7.71
CA PHE A 367 12.41 14.11 8.02
C PHE A 367 11.97 13.12 6.95
N GLN A 368 12.85 12.17 6.63
CA GLN A 368 12.57 11.08 5.71
C GLN A 368 13.36 9.83 6.07
N THR A 369 12.98 8.71 5.51
CA THR A 369 13.82 7.53 5.44
C THR A 369 14.75 7.61 4.24
N GLU A 370 15.97 7.07 4.38
CA GLU A 370 16.95 6.98 3.30
C GLU A 370 17.44 5.55 3.17
N ILE A 371 17.57 5.06 1.93
CA ILE A 371 18.10 3.74 1.64
C ILE A 371 19.57 3.68 2.11
N VAL A 372 19.87 2.70 2.93
CA VAL A 372 21.24 2.39 3.40
C VAL A 372 21.85 1.31 2.51
N GLU A 373 21.09 0.22 2.27
CA GLU A 373 21.51 -0.90 1.44
C GLU A 373 20.31 -1.67 0.88
N LYS A 374 20.51 -2.35 -0.24
CA LYS A 374 19.60 -3.36 -0.76
C LYS A 374 19.89 -4.69 -0.06
N VAL A 375 18.90 -5.22 0.67
CA VAL A 375 19.03 -6.47 1.42
C VAL A 375 18.59 -7.68 0.60
N PHE A 376 17.47 -7.54 -0.13
CA PHE A 376 16.98 -8.56 -1.06
C PHE A 376 16.73 -7.95 -2.43
N GLU A 377 17.04 -8.73 -3.47
CA GLU A 377 16.85 -8.35 -4.86
C GLU A 377 15.89 -9.32 -5.56
N ASN A 378 14.91 -8.79 -6.32
CA ASN A 378 13.91 -9.59 -7.04
C ASN A 378 13.25 -10.66 -6.14
N TYR A 379 12.91 -10.29 -4.92
CA TYR A 379 12.46 -11.19 -3.89
C TYR A 379 10.94 -11.35 -3.91
N GLY A 380 10.46 -12.57 -4.13
CA GLY A 380 9.05 -12.95 -4.06
C GLY A 380 8.71 -13.60 -2.72
N ASP A 381 7.43 -13.63 -2.38
CA ASP A 381 6.97 -14.27 -1.15
C ASP A 381 7.05 -15.80 -1.21
N ARG A 382 7.22 -16.42 -0.06
CA ARG A 382 7.36 -17.87 0.10
C ARG A 382 6.08 -18.67 -0.03
N TYR A 383 4.91 -18.00 0.00
CA TYR A 383 3.59 -18.64 0.00
C TYR A 383 3.04 -18.86 -1.41
N ALA A 384 3.61 -18.23 -2.44
CA ALA A 384 3.12 -18.30 -3.81
C ALA A 384 3.00 -19.73 -4.35
N LYS A 385 3.88 -20.64 -3.91
CA LYS A 385 3.84 -22.07 -4.28
C LYS A 385 2.59 -22.80 -3.78
N ASP A 386 1.94 -22.28 -2.73
CA ASP A 386 0.75 -22.86 -2.12
C ASP A 386 -0.54 -22.22 -2.66
N CYS A 387 -0.42 -21.25 -3.58
CA CYS A 387 -1.57 -20.59 -4.21
C CYS A 387 -2.09 -21.45 -5.37
N THR A 388 -3.25 -22.02 -5.17
CA THR A 388 -4.06 -22.67 -6.20
C THR A 388 -5.41 -21.95 -6.26
N PRO A 389 -5.53 -20.86 -7.05
CA PRO A 389 -6.81 -20.13 -7.13
C PRO A 389 -7.94 -21.08 -7.52
N ALA A 390 -9.06 -21.02 -6.79
CA ALA A 390 -10.26 -21.71 -7.20
C ALA A 390 -10.71 -21.14 -8.57
N ASN A 391 -10.99 -22.04 -9.51
CA ASN A 391 -11.49 -21.70 -10.85
C ASN A 391 -12.84 -21.00 -10.80
#